data_8622878bb9192d74bd054a5e9120876c
#
_entry.id   8622878bb9192d74bd054a5e9120876c
#
_cell.length_a   1.000
_cell.length_b   1.000
_cell.length_c   1.000
_cell.angle_alpha   90.00
_cell.angle_beta   90.00
_cell.angle_gamma   90.00
#
_symmetry.space_group_name_H-M   'P 1'
#
loop_
_entity.id
_entity.type
_entity.pdbx_description
1 polymer ?
#
loop_
_entity_poly.entity_id
_entity_poly.type
_entity_poly.pdbx_seq_one_letter_code
_entity_poly.pdbx_strand_id
1 'polypeptide(L)'
;TGTAGQSFGAFLARGVAFTLEGESNDYLGKGLSGGRIVVYPPRASKFVPEETILIGNTSLYGATAGECYFYGMAGERFAVRNSGALAVIEGVGDHGCEYMTGGAVVVLGKTGRNFAAGMSGGVAFVLNEDGQFQKRCNLGMVELEPVSEDADIALLQDLITRHVTYTGSRKAAAILQQWPAMLAKFVKVMPVDYKRVLIERAQQAKLTASVKG
;
A
#
# COMPACT_ATOMS: atom_id res chain seq x y z
N THR A 1 -3.25 -19.02 13.82
CA THR A 1 -4.69 -18.76 13.66
C THR A 1 -5.23 -18.11 14.92
N GLY A 2 -6.05 -17.06 14.80
CA GLY A 2 -6.72 -16.36 15.89
C GLY A 2 -6.51 -14.86 15.88
N THR A 3 -6.67 -14.22 17.03
CA THR A 3 -6.47 -12.78 17.20
C THR A 3 -5.07 -12.50 17.69
N ALA A 4 -4.28 -11.78 16.94
CA ALA A 4 -3.00 -11.24 17.39
C ALA A 4 -3.24 -9.92 18.10
N GLY A 5 -2.55 -9.72 19.23
CA GLY A 5 -2.63 -8.48 19.99
C GLY A 5 -1.97 -7.30 19.27
N GLN A 6 -1.66 -6.27 20.05
CA GLN A 6 -0.95 -5.08 19.55
C GLN A 6 0.48 -5.40 19.09
N SER A 7 0.95 -4.63 18.11
CA SER A 7 2.34 -4.68 17.61
C SER A 7 2.75 -6.04 17.02
N PHE A 8 1.80 -6.80 16.49
CA PHE A 8 2.12 -8.05 15.80
C PHE A 8 3.12 -7.80 14.66
N GLY A 9 4.21 -8.54 14.64
CA GLY A 9 5.28 -8.39 13.65
C GLY A 9 6.04 -7.07 13.73
N ALA A 10 6.01 -6.35 14.87
CA ALA A 10 6.80 -5.14 15.04
C ALA A 10 8.29 -5.44 14.85
N PHE A 11 8.99 -4.57 14.10
CA PHE A 11 10.42 -4.66 13.78
C PHE A 11 10.85 -5.96 13.09
N LEU A 12 9.91 -6.67 12.44
CA LEU A 12 10.18 -7.95 11.80
C LEU A 12 11.29 -7.82 10.76
N ALA A 13 12.37 -8.58 10.97
CA ALA A 13 13.58 -8.49 10.19
C ALA A 13 13.49 -9.26 8.86
N ARG A 14 14.37 -8.92 7.92
CA ARG A 14 14.52 -9.63 6.65
C ARG A 14 14.70 -11.15 6.86
N GLY A 15 14.05 -11.95 6.01
CA GLY A 15 14.10 -13.41 6.06
C GLY A 15 13.04 -14.03 7.00
N VAL A 16 12.35 -13.23 7.81
CA VAL A 16 11.25 -13.71 8.66
C VAL A 16 9.91 -13.41 8.00
N ALA A 17 9.02 -14.40 7.98
CA ALA A 17 7.67 -14.25 7.48
C ALA A 17 6.64 -14.68 8.51
N PHE A 18 5.66 -13.82 8.78
CA PHE A 18 4.51 -14.12 9.62
C PHE A 18 3.24 -14.23 8.78
N THR A 19 2.48 -15.28 9.00
CA THR A 19 1.15 -15.46 8.39
C THR A 19 0.13 -15.64 9.50
N LEU A 20 -0.88 -14.78 9.51
CA LEU A 20 -1.98 -14.79 10.47
C LEU A 20 -3.30 -15.04 9.75
N GLU A 21 -3.91 -16.18 10.01
CA GLU A 21 -5.31 -16.43 9.69
C GLU A 21 -6.15 -15.91 10.85
N GLY A 22 -6.71 -14.70 10.69
CA GLY A 22 -7.42 -14.02 11.77
C GLY A 22 -7.36 -12.50 11.67
N GLU A 23 -7.19 -11.83 12.79
CA GLU A 23 -7.17 -10.37 12.92
C GLU A 23 -6.03 -9.90 13.84
N SER A 24 -5.66 -8.64 13.74
CA SER A 24 -4.63 -8.03 14.59
C SER A 24 -5.09 -6.66 15.08
N ASN A 25 -4.63 -6.28 16.27
CA ASN A 25 -4.88 -4.96 16.85
C ASN A 25 -3.91 -3.91 16.30
N ASP A 26 -3.77 -2.79 17.04
CA ASP A 26 -2.99 -1.63 16.61
C ASP A 26 -1.50 -1.92 16.45
N TYR A 27 -0.83 -1.06 15.67
CA TYR A 27 0.62 -1.09 15.43
C TYR A 27 1.15 -2.37 14.78
N LEU A 28 0.31 -3.11 14.06
CA LEU A 28 0.80 -4.23 13.26
C LEU A 28 1.93 -3.77 12.34
N GLY A 29 3.06 -4.50 12.34
CA GLY A 29 4.21 -4.20 11.51
C GLY A 29 4.89 -2.86 11.80
N LYS A 30 4.69 -2.26 12.98
CA LYS A 30 5.41 -1.05 13.40
C LYS A 30 6.90 -1.25 13.24
N GLY A 31 7.57 -0.34 12.51
CA GLY A 31 9.01 -0.41 12.30
C GLY A 31 9.46 -1.66 11.53
N LEU A 32 8.59 -2.29 10.74
CA LEU A 32 8.96 -3.43 9.88
C LEU A 32 10.26 -3.14 9.13
N SER A 33 11.23 -4.06 9.19
CA SER A 33 12.59 -3.84 8.70
C SER A 33 13.06 -4.88 7.68
N GLY A 34 12.14 -5.41 6.86
CA GLY A 34 12.46 -6.31 5.75
C GLY A 34 11.77 -7.65 5.78
N GLY A 35 11.00 -7.95 6.82
CA GLY A 35 10.18 -9.16 6.90
C GLY A 35 8.93 -9.10 6.03
N ARG A 36 8.17 -10.20 6.03
CA ARG A 36 6.87 -10.28 5.36
C ARG A 36 5.76 -10.58 6.36
N ILE A 37 4.65 -9.83 6.27
CA ILE A 37 3.45 -10.07 7.09
C ILE A 37 2.26 -10.30 6.17
N VAL A 38 1.56 -11.40 6.38
CA VAL A 38 0.34 -11.76 5.66
C VAL A 38 -0.79 -11.93 6.66
N VAL A 39 -1.92 -11.24 6.46
CA VAL A 39 -3.13 -11.40 7.28
C VAL A 39 -4.33 -11.60 6.38
N TYR A 40 -5.12 -12.63 6.67
CA TYR A 40 -6.37 -12.92 5.98
C TYR A 40 -7.38 -13.54 6.94
N PRO A 41 -8.70 -13.38 6.70
CA PRO A 41 -9.71 -13.93 7.58
C PRO A 41 -9.75 -15.45 7.48
N PRO A 42 -10.23 -16.15 8.53
CA PRO A 42 -10.49 -17.58 8.46
C PRO A 42 -11.38 -17.91 7.25
N ARG A 43 -11.04 -18.95 6.52
CA ARG A 43 -11.78 -19.33 5.29
C ARG A 43 -13.25 -19.64 5.52
N ALA A 44 -13.63 -20.03 6.74
CA ALA A 44 -15.01 -20.29 7.16
C ALA A 44 -15.79 -19.02 7.49
N SER A 45 -15.16 -17.83 7.47
CA SER A 45 -15.81 -16.56 7.78
C SER A 45 -16.92 -16.24 6.76
N LYS A 46 -18.03 -15.74 7.27
CA LYS A 46 -19.21 -15.39 6.46
C LYS A 46 -19.31 -13.89 6.12
N PHE A 47 -18.43 -13.07 6.71
CA PHE A 47 -18.39 -11.65 6.42
C PHE A 47 -17.63 -11.36 5.11
N VAL A 48 -17.78 -10.15 4.60
CA VAL A 48 -17.07 -9.64 3.42
C VAL A 48 -15.75 -9.01 3.87
N PRO A 49 -14.59 -9.61 3.58
CA PRO A 49 -13.30 -9.12 4.09
C PRO A 49 -13.00 -7.68 3.67
N GLU A 50 -13.29 -7.32 2.43
CA GLU A 50 -13.08 -5.98 1.87
C GLU A 50 -13.96 -4.88 2.50
N GLU A 51 -14.91 -5.25 3.36
CA GLU A 51 -15.77 -4.33 4.12
C GLU A 51 -15.55 -4.45 5.64
N THR A 52 -14.62 -5.32 6.06
CA THR A 52 -14.40 -5.65 7.47
C THR A 52 -13.01 -5.21 7.91
N ILE A 53 -12.95 -4.50 9.04
CA ILE A 53 -11.68 -4.12 9.66
C ILE A 53 -11.10 -5.36 10.35
N LEU A 54 -9.98 -5.84 9.84
CA LEU A 54 -9.20 -6.97 10.39
C LEU A 54 -7.85 -6.51 10.95
N ILE A 55 -7.44 -5.31 10.64
CA ILE A 55 -6.17 -4.72 11.04
C ILE A 55 -6.48 -3.45 11.86
N GLY A 56 -5.87 -3.31 13.01
CA GLY A 56 -6.07 -2.15 13.88
C GLY A 56 -5.49 -0.85 13.30
N ASN A 57 -5.44 0.16 14.15
CA ASN A 57 -4.95 1.48 13.79
C ASN A 57 -3.42 1.52 13.71
N THR A 58 -2.88 2.52 13.01
CA THR A 58 -1.46 2.87 12.99
C THR A 58 -0.56 1.70 12.56
N SER A 59 -1.09 0.81 11.73
CA SER A 59 -0.34 -0.32 11.18
C SER A 59 0.72 0.17 10.20
N LEU A 60 1.89 -0.50 10.17
CA LEU A 60 3.09 -0.14 9.40
C LEU A 60 3.70 1.23 9.76
N TYR A 61 3.42 1.74 10.94
CA TYR A 61 4.02 2.99 11.41
C TYR A 61 5.55 2.92 11.37
N GLY A 62 6.17 3.83 10.60
CA GLY A 62 7.62 3.92 10.50
C GLY A 62 8.30 2.67 9.91
N ALA A 63 7.59 1.85 9.14
CA ALA A 63 8.16 0.71 8.43
C ALA A 63 9.23 1.17 7.44
N THR A 64 10.40 0.51 7.44
CA THR A 64 11.56 0.93 6.64
C THR A 64 11.82 0.03 5.45
N ALA A 65 11.36 -1.21 5.48
CA ALA A 65 11.49 -2.21 4.42
C ALA A 65 10.57 -3.39 4.70
N GLY A 66 10.38 -4.28 3.71
CA GLY A 66 9.57 -5.48 3.84
C GLY A 66 8.29 -5.41 3.02
N GLU A 67 7.45 -6.42 3.16
CA GLU A 67 6.23 -6.52 2.37
C GLU A 67 5.05 -7.02 3.20
N CYS A 68 3.87 -6.48 2.95
CA CYS A 68 2.66 -6.77 3.69
C CYS A 68 1.46 -6.99 2.77
N TYR A 69 0.67 -8.01 3.06
CA TYR A 69 -0.52 -8.37 2.29
C TYR A 69 -1.68 -8.63 3.24
N PHE A 70 -2.67 -7.74 3.20
CA PHE A 70 -3.78 -7.72 4.14
C PHE A 70 -5.12 -7.87 3.43
N TYR A 71 -5.74 -9.03 3.55
CA TYR A 71 -7.08 -9.31 3.03
C TYR A 71 -8.14 -8.90 4.05
N GLY A 72 -8.47 -7.63 4.05
CA GLY A 72 -9.37 -6.94 4.95
C GLY A 72 -9.02 -5.45 4.99
N MET A 73 -9.77 -4.68 5.76
CA MET A 73 -9.52 -3.26 5.95
C MET A 73 -8.64 -3.02 7.18
N ALA A 74 -7.90 -1.92 7.18
CA ALA A 74 -7.27 -1.36 8.37
C ALA A 74 -8.11 -0.23 8.97
N GLY A 75 -7.90 0.04 10.25
CA GLY A 75 -8.36 1.23 10.93
C GLY A 75 -7.67 2.49 10.41
N GLU A 76 -7.56 3.50 11.27
CA GLU A 76 -6.96 4.78 10.91
C GLU A 76 -5.43 4.72 10.87
N ARG A 77 -4.82 5.68 10.15
CA ARG A 77 -3.37 5.93 10.14
C ARG A 77 -2.54 4.77 9.61
N PHE A 78 -3.06 4.06 8.63
CA PHE A 78 -2.32 3.01 7.94
C PHE A 78 -1.10 3.59 7.20
N ALA A 79 0.06 2.94 7.33
CA ALA A 79 1.33 3.29 6.66
C ALA A 79 1.85 4.71 6.97
N VAL A 80 1.48 5.29 8.12
CA VAL A 80 2.02 6.58 8.56
C VAL A 80 3.53 6.47 8.74
N ARG A 81 4.28 7.41 8.12
CA ARG A 81 5.75 7.42 8.09
C ARG A 81 6.39 6.14 7.53
N ASN A 82 5.67 5.40 6.68
CA ASN A 82 6.31 4.32 5.91
C ASN A 82 7.42 4.93 5.03
N SER A 83 8.62 4.38 5.10
CA SER A 83 9.79 4.86 4.36
C SER A 83 10.37 3.85 3.39
N GLY A 84 9.79 2.64 3.25
CA GLY A 84 10.32 1.66 2.32
C GLY A 84 9.58 0.33 2.23
N ALA A 85 8.58 0.07 3.06
CA ALA A 85 7.80 -1.14 2.96
C ALA A 85 6.80 -1.10 1.79
N LEU A 86 6.51 -2.28 1.23
CA LEU A 86 5.47 -2.50 0.23
C LEU A 86 4.23 -3.06 0.92
N ALA A 87 3.06 -2.55 0.61
CA ALA A 87 1.82 -3.03 1.23
C ALA A 87 0.66 -3.08 0.25
N VAL A 88 -0.17 -4.12 0.36
CA VAL A 88 -1.47 -4.23 -0.32
C VAL A 88 -2.54 -4.48 0.71
N ILE A 89 -3.64 -3.70 0.64
CA ILE A 89 -4.76 -3.76 1.56
C ILE A 89 -6.09 -3.49 0.86
N GLU A 90 -7.18 -4.06 1.38
CA GLU A 90 -8.51 -3.93 0.78
C GLU A 90 -9.20 -2.58 1.08
N GLY A 91 -8.77 -1.86 2.10
CA GLY A 91 -9.26 -0.54 2.44
C GLY A 91 -8.62 0.01 3.71
N VAL A 92 -8.71 1.32 3.92
CA VAL A 92 -8.11 2.01 5.06
C VAL A 92 -9.05 3.08 5.62
N GLY A 93 -8.94 3.34 6.93
CA GLY A 93 -9.60 4.45 7.59
C GLY A 93 -8.99 5.80 7.25
N ASP A 94 -9.26 6.80 8.11
CA ASP A 94 -8.75 8.15 7.96
C ASP A 94 -7.21 8.19 8.09
N HIS A 95 -6.57 9.19 7.46
CA HIS A 95 -5.15 9.48 7.60
C HIS A 95 -4.18 8.41 7.05
N GLY A 96 -4.60 7.61 6.06
CA GLY A 96 -3.73 6.65 5.38
C GLY A 96 -2.54 7.34 4.69
N CYS A 97 -1.34 6.73 4.76
CA CYS A 97 -0.10 7.22 4.13
C CYS A 97 0.36 8.62 4.58
N GLU A 98 -0.10 9.14 5.74
CA GLU A 98 0.40 10.41 6.25
C GLU A 98 1.90 10.36 6.50
N TYR A 99 2.59 11.44 6.08
CA TYR A 99 4.05 11.58 6.23
C TYR A 99 4.86 10.40 5.68
N MET A 100 4.31 9.63 4.74
CA MET A 100 5.03 8.59 4.04
C MET A 100 6.19 9.19 3.24
N THR A 101 7.37 8.56 3.31
CA THR A 101 8.61 9.05 2.70
C THR A 101 9.22 8.07 1.71
N GLY A 102 8.70 6.86 1.58
CA GLY A 102 9.19 5.83 0.66
C GLY A 102 8.32 4.58 0.64
N GLY A 103 8.68 3.62 -0.19
CA GLY A 103 7.92 2.39 -0.39
C GLY A 103 6.73 2.55 -1.34
N ALA A 104 5.86 1.54 -1.38
CA ALA A 104 4.64 1.57 -2.17
C ALA A 104 3.44 0.99 -1.40
N VAL A 105 2.29 1.63 -1.51
CA VAL A 105 1.05 1.20 -0.87
C VAL A 105 -0.03 1.06 -1.94
N VAL A 106 -0.70 -0.10 -1.98
CA VAL A 106 -1.85 -0.37 -2.86
C VAL A 106 -3.10 -0.51 -2.00
N VAL A 107 -4.10 0.33 -2.25
CA VAL A 107 -5.42 0.25 -1.59
C VAL A 107 -6.46 -0.17 -2.63
N LEU A 108 -7.04 -1.36 -2.46
CA LEU A 108 -7.97 -1.97 -3.39
C LEU A 108 -9.43 -1.56 -3.17
N GLY A 109 -9.70 -0.60 -2.27
CA GLY A 109 -11.04 -0.19 -1.95
C GLY A 109 -11.11 1.17 -1.26
N LYS A 110 -12.00 1.29 -0.29
CA LYS A 110 -12.32 2.57 0.34
C LYS A 110 -11.14 3.15 1.12
N THR A 111 -11.00 4.46 1.06
CA THR A 111 -10.12 5.25 1.93
C THR A 111 -10.96 6.17 2.80
N GLY A 112 -10.48 6.46 4.00
CA GLY A 112 -10.99 7.54 4.83
C GLY A 112 -10.50 8.92 4.35
N ARG A 113 -10.72 9.94 5.18
CA ARG A 113 -10.34 11.34 4.91
C ARG A 113 -8.83 11.56 5.08
N ASN A 114 -8.38 12.68 4.54
CA ASN A 114 -7.03 13.21 4.73
C ASN A 114 -5.92 12.23 4.32
N PHE A 115 -6.20 11.38 3.33
CA PHE A 115 -5.20 10.44 2.79
C PHE A 115 -3.98 11.21 2.24
N ALA A 116 -2.77 10.69 2.46
CA ALA A 116 -1.49 11.24 2.00
C ALA A 116 -1.13 12.64 2.54
N ALA A 117 -1.72 13.10 3.65
CA ALA A 117 -1.32 14.38 4.25
C ALA A 117 0.17 14.36 4.61
N GLY A 118 0.93 15.36 4.14
CA GLY A 118 2.36 15.45 4.38
C GLY A 118 3.22 14.35 3.75
N MET A 119 2.66 13.56 2.82
CA MET A 119 3.42 12.54 2.08
C MET A 119 4.47 13.22 1.20
N SER A 120 5.74 12.86 1.37
CA SER A 120 6.88 13.49 0.69
C SER A 120 7.72 12.52 -0.13
N GLY A 121 7.43 11.22 -0.12
CA GLY A 121 8.13 10.21 -0.92
C GLY A 121 7.39 8.88 -1.00
N GLY A 122 7.88 7.99 -1.85
CA GLY A 122 7.16 6.77 -2.21
C GLY A 122 5.99 7.02 -3.14
N VAL A 123 5.16 5.98 -3.33
CA VAL A 123 3.98 6.04 -4.20
C VAL A 123 2.81 5.30 -3.55
N ALA A 124 1.59 5.79 -3.73
CA ALA A 124 0.41 5.02 -3.40
C ALA A 124 -0.48 4.85 -4.66
N PHE A 125 -1.07 3.67 -4.79
CA PHE A 125 -2.04 3.35 -5.84
C PHE A 125 -3.38 3.05 -5.17
N VAL A 126 -4.41 3.80 -5.54
CA VAL A 126 -5.73 3.67 -4.93
C VAL A 126 -6.76 3.33 -6.00
N LEU A 127 -7.50 2.26 -5.82
CA LEU A 127 -8.62 1.91 -6.68
C LEU A 127 -9.81 2.84 -6.40
N ASN A 128 -10.09 3.73 -7.33
CA ASN A 128 -11.11 4.78 -7.23
C ASN A 128 -12.41 4.35 -7.91
N GLU A 129 -13.08 3.31 -7.37
CA GLU A 129 -14.29 2.76 -7.97
C GLU A 129 -15.47 3.73 -7.94
N ASP A 130 -15.58 4.55 -6.88
CA ASP A 130 -16.67 5.53 -6.70
C ASP A 130 -16.39 6.91 -7.31
N GLY A 131 -15.20 7.12 -7.87
CA GLY A 131 -14.79 8.41 -8.44
C GLY A 131 -14.61 9.55 -7.43
N GLN A 132 -14.62 9.25 -6.11
CA GLN A 132 -14.61 10.28 -5.07
C GLN A 132 -13.27 10.39 -4.32
N PHE A 133 -12.25 9.63 -4.70
CA PHE A 133 -10.98 9.61 -3.97
C PHE A 133 -10.33 10.99 -3.84
N GLN A 134 -10.41 11.84 -4.87
CA GLN A 134 -9.86 13.20 -4.82
C GLN A 134 -10.37 14.01 -3.62
N LYS A 135 -11.64 13.83 -3.21
CA LYS A 135 -12.21 14.53 -2.06
C LYS A 135 -11.70 14.01 -0.71
N ARG A 136 -11.12 12.82 -0.70
CA ARG A 136 -10.57 12.17 0.48
C ARG A 136 -9.06 12.32 0.60
N CYS A 137 -8.38 12.69 -0.49
CA CYS A 137 -6.95 12.90 -0.53
C CYS A 137 -6.57 14.33 -0.13
N ASN A 138 -5.52 14.45 0.68
CA ASN A 138 -4.93 15.76 0.99
C ASN A 138 -3.91 16.12 -0.10
N LEU A 139 -4.28 17.08 -0.95
CA LEU A 139 -3.49 17.48 -2.12
C LEU A 139 -2.40 18.54 -1.81
N GLY A 140 -2.13 18.81 -0.55
CA GLY A 140 -1.16 19.85 -0.15
C GLY A 140 0.27 19.58 -0.63
N MET A 141 0.68 18.31 -0.73
CA MET A 141 2.04 17.93 -1.14
C MET A 141 2.05 16.82 -2.23
N VAL A 142 0.89 16.37 -2.69
CA VAL A 142 0.78 15.31 -3.68
C VAL A 142 -0.11 15.74 -4.85
N GLU A 143 0.11 15.12 -5.98
CA GLU A 143 -0.78 15.17 -7.14
C GLU A 143 -1.36 13.78 -7.44
N LEU A 144 -2.50 13.76 -8.12
CA LEU A 144 -3.17 12.53 -8.53
C LEU A 144 -2.96 12.34 -10.04
N GLU A 145 -2.45 11.18 -10.40
CA GLU A 145 -2.12 10.83 -11.78
C GLU A 145 -2.80 9.53 -12.20
N PRO A 146 -3.06 9.32 -13.49
CA PRO A 146 -3.35 7.99 -14.00
C PRO A 146 -2.10 7.09 -13.87
N VAL A 147 -2.31 5.79 -13.76
CA VAL A 147 -1.22 4.81 -13.79
C VAL A 147 -0.91 4.49 -15.25
N SER A 148 0.07 5.17 -15.84
CA SER A 148 0.40 5.10 -17.27
C SER A 148 1.83 4.66 -17.57
N GLU A 149 2.75 4.80 -16.62
CA GLU A 149 4.14 4.39 -16.79
C GLU A 149 4.28 2.86 -16.67
N ASP A 150 4.98 2.24 -17.62
CA ASP A 150 5.15 0.77 -17.64
C ASP A 150 5.70 0.21 -16.33
N ALA A 151 6.63 0.91 -15.69
CA ALA A 151 7.20 0.51 -14.41
C ALA A 151 6.17 0.51 -13.28
N ASP A 152 5.29 1.51 -13.24
CA ASP A 152 4.21 1.60 -12.25
C ASP A 152 3.15 0.54 -12.48
N ILE A 153 2.80 0.30 -13.75
CA ILE A 153 1.85 -0.75 -14.14
C ILE A 153 2.39 -2.13 -13.71
N ALA A 154 3.65 -2.40 -14.01
CA ALA A 154 4.29 -3.66 -13.65
C ALA A 154 4.37 -3.85 -12.13
N LEU A 155 4.76 -2.80 -11.37
CA LEU A 155 4.81 -2.83 -9.92
C LEU A 155 3.42 -3.08 -9.31
N LEU A 156 2.41 -2.35 -9.77
CA LEU A 156 1.04 -2.48 -9.27
C LEU A 156 0.50 -3.89 -9.54
N GLN A 157 0.67 -4.40 -10.75
CA GLN A 157 0.21 -5.74 -11.14
C GLN A 157 0.93 -6.84 -10.35
N ASP A 158 2.25 -6.73 -10.13
CA ASP A 158 3.03 -7.67 -9.34
C ASP A 158 2.55 -7.69 -7.88
N LEU A 159 2.36 -6.51 -7.27
CA LEU A 159 1.88 -6.41 -5.89
C LEU A 159 0.50 -7.03 -5.71
N ILE A 160 -0.44 -6.78 -6.64
CA ILE A 160 -1.78 -7.38 -6.59
C ILE A 160 -1.70 -8.90 -6.82
N THR A 161 -0.84 -9.37 -7.72
CA THR A 161 -0.63 -10.80 -7.97
C THR A 161 -0.10 -11.51 -6.73
N ARG A 162 0.89 -10.92 -6.06
CA ARG A 162 1.40 -11.47 -4.79
C ARG A 162 0.34 -11.43 -3.69
N HIS A 163 -0.48 -10.39 -3.64
CA HIS A 163 -1.58 -10.31 -2.69
C HIS A 163 -2.58 -11.47 -2.87
N VAL A 164 -2.97 -11.76 -4.11
CA VAL A 164 -3.82 -12.94 -4.40
C VAL A 164 -3.13 -14.24 -3.96
N THR A 165 -1.86 -14.38 -4.30
CA THR A 165 -1.07 -15.59 -3.99
C THR A 165 -1.00 -15.87 -2.49
N TYR A 166 -0.76 -14.84 -1.69
CA TYR A 166 -0.57 -15.00 -0.24
C TYR A 166 -1.88 -15.03 0.55
N THR A 167 -2.92 -14.34 0.09
CA THR A 167 -4.15 -14.16 0.88
C THR A 167 -5.36 -14.89 0.32
N GLY A 168 -5.36 -15.18 -0.98
CA GLY A 168 -6.54 -15.68 -1.69
C GLY A 168 -7.64 -14.64 -1.88
N SER A 169 -7.31 -13.34 -1.85
CA SER A 169 -8.27 -12.24 -2.04
C SER A 169 -9.08 -12.41 -3.33
N ARG A 170 -10.40 -12.50 -3.18
CA ARG A 170 -11.34 -12.59 -4.31
C ARG A 170 -11.43 -11.28 -5.06
N LYS A 171 -11.41 -10.15 -4.37
CA LYS A 171 -11.42 -8.82 -4.97
C LYS A 171 -10.18 -8.59 -5.83
N ALA A 172 -9.00 -8.87 -5.29
CA ALA A 172 -7.76 -8.75 -6.03
C ALA A 172 -7.70 -9.66 -7.27
N ALA A 173 -8.20 -10.90 -7.16
CA ALA A 173 -8.30 -11.82 -8.29
C ALA A 173 -9.24 -11.28 -9.38
N ALA A 174 -10.40 -10.73 -9.02
CA ALA A 174 -11.34 -10.13 -9.97
C ALA A 174 -10.73 -8.88 -10.67
N ILE A 175 -9.95 -8.07 -9.95
CA ILE A 175 -9.20 -6.95 -10.52
C ILE A 175 -8.24 -7.44 -11.60
N LEU A 176 -7.45 -8.47 -11.33
CA LEU A 176 -6.50 -9.03 -12.30
C LEU A 176 -7.19 -9.65 -13.53
N GLN A 177 -8.34 -10.31 -13.35
CA GLN A 177 -9.11 -10.88 -14.46
C GLN A 177 -9.64 -9.81 -15.42
N GLN A 178 -9.89 -8.60 -14.92
CA GLN A 178 -10.39 -7.46 -15.69
C GLN A 178 -9.32 -6.35 -15.83
N TRP A 179 -8.05 -6.75 -15.86
CA TRP A 179 -6.91 -5.84 -15.69
C TRP A 179 -6.94 -4.59 -16.55
N PRO A 180 -7.16 -4.62 -17.88
CA PRO A 180 -7.14 -3.38 -18.65
C PRO A 180 -8.20 -2.36 -18.21
N ALA A 181 -9.41 -2.83 -17.90
CA ALA A 181 -10.50 -1.97 -17.45
C ALA A 181 -10.32 -1.49 -16.01
N MET A 182 -9.75 -2.35 -15.17
CA MET A 182 -9.52 -2.00 -13.75
C MET A 182 -8.31 -1.10 -13.58
N LEU A 183 -7.26 -1.24 -14.40
CA LEU A 183 -6.10 -0.35 -14.38
C LEU A 183 -6.51 1.12 -14.57
N ALA A 184 -7.43 1.39 -15.47
CA ALA A 184 -7.94 2.74 -15.74
C ALA A 184 -8.66 3.39 -14.53
N LYS A 185 -9.06 2.60 -13.53
CA LYS A 185 -9.69 3.09 -12.30
C LYS A 185 -8.70 3.35 -11.17
N PHE A 186 -7.43 2.94 -11.33
CA PHE A 186 -6.41 3.24 -10.33
C PHE A 186 -5.93 4.68 -10.49
N VAL A 187 -5.76 5.31 -9.33
CA VAL A 187 -5.16 6.64 -9.21
C VAL A 187 -3.82 6.49 -8.50
N LYS A 188 -2.77 7.02 -9.10
CA LYS A 188 -1.45 7.14 -8.51
C LYS A 188 -1.37 8.42 -7.69
N VAL A 189 -1.00 8.30 -6.43
CA VAL A 189 -0.72 9.41 -5.53
C VAL A 189 0.79 9.64 -5.52
N MET A 190 1.23 10.76 -6.08
CA MET A 190 2.62 11.07 -6.30
C MET A 190 3.03 12.36 -5.59
N PRO A 191 4.00 12.33 -4.66
CA PRO A 191 4.50 13.56 -4.04
C PRO A 191 5.23 14.44 -5.06
N VAL A 192 4.87 15.72 -5.09
CA VAL A 192 5.35 16.70 -6.10
C VAL A 192 6.87 16.83 -6.08
N ASP A 193 7.46 17.05 -4.91
CA ASP A 193 8.90 17.18 -4.77
C ASP A 193 9.65 15.89 -5.08
N TYR A 194 9.10 14.75 -4.69
CA TYR A 194 9.72 13.45 -5.00
C TYR A 194 9.75 13.18 -6.50
N LYS A 195 8.66 13.49 -7.21
CA LYS A 195 8.60 13.40 -8.67
C LYS A 195 9.69 14.23 -9.34
N ARG A 196 9.84 15.49 -8.89
CA ARG A 196 10.91 16.38 -9.38
C ARG A 196 12.29 15.75 -9.23
N VAL A 197 12.61 15.23 -8.04
CA VAL A 197 13.89 14.56 -7.76
C VAL A 197 14.11 13.32 -8.63
N LEU A 198 13.06 12.53 -8.89
CA LEU A 198 13.17 11.36 -9.78
C LEU A 198 13.48 11.78 -11.21
N ILE A 199 12.85 12.84 -11.73
CA ILE A 199 13.12 13.39 -13.07
C ILE A 199 14.55 13.89 -13.18
N GLU A 200 15.02 14.66 -12.20
CA GLU A 200 16.40 15.18 -12.16
C GLU A 200 17.43 14.05 -12.15
N ARG A 201 17.21 13.01 -11.33
CA ARG A 201 18.10 11.82 -11.29
C ARG A 201 18.12 11.07 -12.61
N ALA A 202 16.98 10.90 -13.27
CA ALA A 202 16.89 10.25 -14.56
C ALA A 202 17.64 11.04 -15.65
N GLN A 203 17.56 12.36 -15.63
CA GLN A 203 18.33 13.24 -16.56
C GLN A 203 19.83 13.15 -16.30
N GLN A 204 20.27 13.20 -15.07
CA GLN A 204 21.67 13.06 -14.71
C GLN A 204 22.24 11.69 -15.12
N ALA A 205 21.51 10.62 -14.93
CA ALA A 205 21.92 9.28 -15.34
C ALA A 205 22.12 9.18 -16.86
N LYS A 206 21.22 9.79 -17.66
CA LYS A 206 21.35 9.85 -19.13
C LYS A 206 22.60 10.64 -19.56
N LEU A 207 22.86 11.79 -18.93
CA LEU A 207 24.06 12.61 -19.21
C LEU A 207 25.36 11.84 -18.88
N THR A 208 25.38 11.15 -17.75
CA THR A 208 26.57 10.37 -17.34
C THR A 208 26.83 9.17 -18.26
N ALA A 209 25.77 8.55 -18.80
CA ALA A 209 25.90 7.45 -19.75
C ALA A 209 26.41 7.93 -21.11
N SER A 210 25.98 9.11 -21.58
CA SER A 210 26.42 9.68 -22.86
C SER A 210 27.89 10.19 -22.86
N VAL A 211 28.48 10.43 -21.70
CA VAL A 211 29.89 10.85 -21.55
C VAL A 211 30.86 9.65 -21.50
N LYS A 212 30.32 8.44 -21.23
CA LYS A 212 31.14 7.20 -21.11
C LYS A 212 31.14 6.34 -22.38
N GLY A 213 30.38 6.68 -23.40
CA GLY A 213 30.34 6.05 -24.72
C GLY A 213 31.00 6.93 -25.77
#